data_9f46321a9e69ccf59062e6aa13778929
#
_entry.id   9f46321a9e69ccf59062e6aa13778929
#
_cell.length_a   1.000
_cell.length_b   1.000
_cell.length_c   1.000
_cell.angle_alpha   90.00
_cell.angle_beta   90.00
_cell.angle_gamma   90.00
#
_symmetry.space_group_name_H-M   'P 1'
#
loop_
_entity.id
_entity.type
_entity.pdbx_description
1 polymer ?
#
loop_
_entity_poly.entity_id
_entity_poly.type
_entity_poly.pdbx_seq_one_letter_code
_entity_poly.pdbx_strand_id
1 'polypeptide(L)'
;QLEVKNLKHTYSDGQRDVQVLRGVNAVFESGKMYAIVGESGSGKTTLLSLISALDKVQSGSIEYNGENISAIGEGQFRLKYVNIVFQAFNLIKYMTARENVEVALDFAKHGKNSRARAYELLEHVGISRDKADRLVQKLSGGEQQRVAIARSMAGDVPIIVADEPTGNLDEKTEEKILALFKQLADDGKVVIIVTHSQKVAKHAKSIVYHMKDGVLSKR
;
A
#
# COMPACT_ATOMS: atom_id res chain seq x y z
N GLN A 1 -5.01 10.49 -10.71
CA GLN A 1 -4.86 9.31 -11.57
C GLN A 1 -3.40 8.86 -11.61
N LEU A 2 -3.14 7.55 -11.44
CA LEU A 2 -1.82 6.92 -11.61
C LEU A 2 -1.89 6.04 -12.85
N GLU A 3 -0.97 6.25 -13.81
CA GLU A 3 -0.89 5.49 -15.05
C GLU A 3 0.43 4.74 -15.16
N VAL A 4 0.36 3.49 -15.57
CA VAL A 4 1.52 2.63 -15.88
C VAL A 4 1.49 2.35 -17.36
N LYS A 5 2.60 2.67 -18.08
CA LYS A 5 2.68 2.59 -19.54
C LYS A 5 3.85 1.72 -19.96
N ASN A 6 3.54 0.60 -20.60
CA ASN A 6 4.51 -0.35 -21.18
C ASN A 6 5.67 -0.69 -20.23
N LEU A 7 5.36 -0.89 -18.94
CA LEU A 7 6.36 -1.06 -17.88
C LEU A 7 7.04 -2.42 -18.02
N LYS A 8 8.37 -2.41 -18.12
CA LYS A 8 9.20 -3.63 -18.17
C LYS A 8 10.24 -3.57 -17.07
N HIS A 9 10.55 -4.70 -16.49
CA HIS A 9 11.57 -4.81 -15.44
C HIS A 9 12.27 -6.15 -15.51
N THR A 10 13.60 -6.13 -15.41
CA THR A 10 14.47 -7.32 -15.46
C THR A 10 15.39 -7.30 -14.25
N TYR A 11 15.45 -8.39 -13.51
CA TYR A 11 16.48 -8.62 -12.51
C TYR A 11 17.63 -9.40 -13.11
N SER A 12 18.86 -8.99 -12.80
CA SER A 12 20.07 -9.68 -13.19
C SER A 12 20.83 -10.14 -11.94
N ASP A 13 21.21 -11.40 -11.88
CA ASP A 13 22.06 -11.96 -10.81
C ASP A 13 23.54 -12.08 -11.24
N GLY A 14 23.88 -11.50 -12.39
CA GLY A 14 25.20 -11.58 -13.01
C GLY A 14 25.44 -12.85 -13.84
N GLN A 15 24.56 -13.84 -13.78
CA GLN A 15 24.61 -15.06 -14.58
C GLN A 15 23.39 -15.22 -15.49
N ARG A 16 22.22 -14.71 -15.05
CA ARG A 16 20.97 -14.79 -15.81
C ARG A 16 20.15 -13.52 -15.65
N ASP A 17 19.51 -13.11 -16.73
CA ASP A 17 18.52 -12.04 -16.76
C ASP A 17 17.12 -12.66 -16.71
N VAL A 18 16.34 -12.24 -15.70
CA VAL A 18 14.96 -12.67 -15.57
C VAL A 18 14.04 -11.47 -15.76
N GLN A 19 13.35 -11.42 -16.90
CA GLN A 19 12.36 -10.40 -17.16
C GLN A 19 11.08 -10.70 -16.36
N VAL A 20 10.83 -9.91 -15.32
CA VAL A 20 9.70 -10.08 -14.39
C VAL A 20 8.48 -9.31 -14.84
N LEU A 21 8.62 -8.13 -15.45
CA LEU A 21 7.51 -7.39 -16.05
C LEU A 21 7.70 -7.26 -17.56
N ARG A 22 6.62 -7.51 -18.32
CA ARG A 22 6.67 -7.68 -19.79
C ARG A 22 5.74 -6.71 -20.52
N GLY A 23 5.82 -5.41 -20.21
CA GLY A 23 5.00 -4.38 -20.85
C GLY A 23 3.65 -4.20 -20.18
N VAL A 24 3.67 -4.02 -18.84
CA VAL A 24 2.48 -3.79 -18.02
C VAL A 24 1.87 -2.42 -18.34
N ASN A 25 0.54 -2.42 -18.55
CA ASN A 25 -0.26 -1.23 -18.70
C ASN A 25 -1.40 -1.25 -17.68
N ALA A 26 -1.61 -0.16 -16.96
CA ALA A 26 -2.69 -0.02 -15.98
C ALA A 26 -3.05 1.45 -15.75
N VAL A 27 -4.30 1.69 -15.35
CA VAL A 27 -4.79 3.01 -14.92
C VAL A 27 -5.50 2.83 -13.58
N PHE A 28 -5.08 3.63 -12.61
CA PHE A 28 -5.64 3.66 -11.25
C PHE A 28 -6.18 5.06 -10.97
N GLU A 29 -7.51 5.17 -10.81
CA GLU A 29 -8.22 6.43 -10.62
C GLU A 29 -8.55 6.65 -9.15
N SER A 30 -8.59 7.91 -8.75
CA SER A 30 -9.02 8.32 -7.40
C SER A 30 -10.45 7.85 -7.11
N GLY A 31 -10.73 7.55 -5.85
CA GLY A 31 -12.04 7.07 -5.44
C GLY A 31 -12.29 5.59 -5.74
N LYS A 32 -11.26 4.87 -6.21
CA LYS A 32 -11.41 3.47 -6.60
C LYS A 32 -10.42 2.56 -5.86
N MET A 33 -10.89 1.36 -5.58
CA MET A 33 -10.09 0.29 -5.00
C MET A 33 -9.79 -0.76 -6.08
N TYR A 34 -8.55 -1.15 -6.17
CA TYR A 34 -8.02 -2.13 -7.12
C TYR A 34 -7.42 -3.32 -6.40
N ALA A 35 -7.64 -4.51 -6.93
CA ALA A 35 -6.97 -5.72 -6.50
C ALA A 35 -6.12 -6.28 -7.64
N ILE A 36 -4.82 -6.43 -7.41
CA ILE A 36 -3.91 -7.12 -8.33
C ILE A 36 -3.72 -8.53 -7.79
N VAL A 37 -4.30 -9.50 -8.48
CA VAL A 37 -4.26 -10.91 -8.08
C VAL A 37 -3.38 -11.72 -9.02
N GLY A 38 -2.71 -12.73 -8.49
CA GLY A 38 -1.87 -13.63 -9.29
C GLY A 38 -1.10 -14.58 -8.39
N GLU A 39 -0.48 -15.60 -8.99
CA GLU A 39 0.34 -16.59 -8.29
C GLU A 39 1.63 -15.96 -7.73
N SER A 40 2.28 -16.66 -6.79
CA SER A 40 3.60 -16.26 -6.32
C SER A 40 4.59 -16.22 -7.50
N GLY A 41 5.46 -15.19 -7.53
CA GLY A 41 6.42 -15.02 -8.62
C GLY A 41 5.86 -14.42 -9.92
N SER A 42 4.56 -14.08 -10.01
CA SER A 42 3.98 -13.49 -11.22
C SER A 42 4.42 -12.04 -11.51
N GLY A 43 5.12 -11.37 -10.59
CA GLY A 43 5.61 -9.99 -10.73
C GLY A 43 4.86 -8.93 -9.93
N LYS A 44 3.89 -9.31 -9.07
CA LYS A 44 3.06 -8.38 -8.29
C LYS A 44 3.88 -7.47 -7.37
N THR A 45 4.78 -8.04 -6.57
CA THR A 45 5.64 -7.27 -5.65
C THR A 45 6.59 -6.34 -6.40
N THR A 46 7.10 -6.78 -7.57
CA THR A 46 7.91 -5.91 -8.44
C THR A 46 7.09 -4.74 -8.97
N LEU A 47 5.87 -4.98 -9.45
CA LEU A 47 4.97 -3.90 -9.89
C LEU A 47 4.65 -2.94 -8.73
N LEU A 48 4.37 -3.48 -7.54
CA LEU A 48 4.15 -2.68 -6.33
C LEU A 48 5.37 -1.80 -6.00
N SER A 49 6.58 -2.36 -6.01
CA SER A 49 7.82 -1.61 -5.74
C SER A 49 8.01 -0.45 -6.71
N LEU A 50 7.73 -0.67 -8.00
CA LEU A 50 7.84 0.37 -9.02
C LEU A 50 6.76 1.44 -8.89
N ILE A 51 5.50 1.06 -8.67
CA ILE A 51 4.37 1.99 -8.45
C ILE A 51 4.63 2.86 -7.21
N SER A 52 5.24 2.28 -6.19
CA SER A 52 5.56 2.97 -4.94
C SER A 52 6.89 3.73 -5.00
N ALA A 53 7.58 3.72 -6.15
CA ALA A 53 8.90 4.30 -6.35
C ALA A 53 9.96 3.80 -5.34
N LEU A 54 9.80 2.56 -4.82
CA LEU A 54 10.84 1.89 -4.03
C LEU A 54 11.99 1.44 -4.95
N ASP A 55 11.66 1.01 -6.17
CA ASP A 55 12.60 0.67 -7.22
C ASP A 55 12.48 1.66 -8.39
N LYS A 56 13.56 1.79 -9.16
CA LYS A 56 13.61 2.66 -10.35
C LYS A 56 13.01 1.97 -11.57
N VAL A 57 12.26 2.74 -12.34
CA VAL A 57 11.73 2.30 -13.64
C VAL A 57 12.88 2.09 -14.62
N GLN A 58 13.01 0.88 -15.18
CA GLN A 58 14.02 0.55 -16.18
C GLN A 58 13.54 0.84 -17.61
N SER A 59 12.26 0.56 -17.91
CA SER A 59 11.66 0.78 -19.23
C SER A 59 10.16 0.97 -19.12
N GLY A 60 9.61 1.82 -19.94
CA GLY A 60 8.23 2.32 -19.83
C GLY A 60 8.17 3.55 -18.95
N SER A 61 6.98 3.89 -18.46
CA SER A 61 6.79 5.02 -17.54
C SER A 61 5.70 4.73 -16.51
N ILE A 62 5.79 5.42 -15.38
CA ILE A 62 4.73 5.56 -14.40
C ILE A 62 4.48 7.06 -14.25
N GLU A 63 3.22 7.46 -14.41
CA GLU A 63 2.83 8.86 -14.39
C GLU A 63 1.75 9.10 -13.33
N TYR A 64 1.91 10.18 -12.57
CA TYR A 64 0.90 10.64 -11.63
C TYR A 64 0.34 11.98 -12.11
N ASN A 65 -0.96 12.02 -12.42
CA ASN A 65 -1.65 13.18 -13.01
C ASN A 65 -0.93 13.75 -14.25
N GLY A 66 -0.38 12.88 -15.09
CA GLY A 66 0.33 13.23 -16.31
C GLY A 66 1.82 13.58 -16.15
N GLU A 67 2.34 13.59 -14.92
CA GLU A 67 3.76 13.84 -14.64
C GLU A 67 4.49 12.52 -14.32
N ASN A 68 5.63 12.27 -14.98
CA ASN A 68 6.43 11.07 -14.76
C ASN A 68 7.03 11.09 -13.35
N ILE A 69 6.86 9.98 -12.60
CA ILE A 69 7.36 9.88 -11.21
C ILE A 69 8.88 10.06 -11.11
N SER A 70 9.64 9.68 -12.14
CA SER A 70 11.09 9.91 -12.18
C SER A 70 11.44 11.40 -12.34
N ALA A 71 10.57 12.21 -12.97
CA ALA A 71 10.74 13.66 -13.06
C ALA A 71 10.39 14.35 -11.73
N ILE A 72 9.36 13.86 -11.02
CA ILE A 72 9.02 14.30 -9.65
C ILE A 72 10.19 13.97 -8.70
N GLY A 73 10.89 12.87 -8.95
CA GLY A 73 11.91 12.27 -8.10
C GLY A 73 11.30 11.27 -7.12
N GLU A 74 11.83 10.04 -7.12
CA GLU A 74 11.28 8.90 -6.37
C GLU A 74 11.10 9.19 -4.87
N GLY A 75 12.06 9.89 -4.25
CA GLY A 75 12.01 10.27 -2.84
C GLY A 75 10.88 11.26 -2.54
N GLN A 76 10.69 12.26 -3.41
CA GLN A 76 9.61 13.24 -3.29
C GLN A 76 8.26 12.57 -3.54
N PHE A 77 8.17 11.68 -4.52
CA PHE A 77 6.95 10.94 -4.82
C PHE A 77 6.53 10.08 -3.61
N ARG A 78 7.46 9.31 -3.01
CA ARG A 78 7.17 8.54 -1.79
C ARG A 78 6.70 9.41 -0.63
N LEU A 79 7.31 10.55 -0.45
CA LEU A 79 6.99 11.42 0.68
C LEU A 79 5.60 12.06 0.56
N LYS A 80 5.20 12.45 -0.66
CA LYS A 80 4.03 13.30 -0.90
C LYS A 80 2.81 12.57 -1.46
N TYR A 81 3.00 11.45 -2.16
CA TYR A 81 1.94 10.90 -2.99
C TYR A 81 1.60 9.44 -2.70
N VAL A 82 2.47 8.66 -2.07
CA VAL A 82 2.21 7.23 -1.86
C VAL A 82 2.63 6.75 -0.48
N ASN A 83 1.76 5.98 0.15
CA ASN A 83 2.09 5.20 1.34
C ASN A 83 1.89 3.72 1.10
N ILE A 84 2.70 2.90 1.78
CA ILE A 84 2.70 1.45 1.62
C ILE A 84 2.34 0.79 2.95
N VAL A 85 1.40 -0.16 2.87
CA VAL A 85 1.06 -1.07 3.94
C VAL A 85 1.63 -2.44 3.60
N PHE A 86 2.58 -2.91 4.39
CA PHE A 86 3.26 -4.19 4.16
C PHE A 86 2.59 -5.33 4.92
N GLN A 87 2.73 -6.56 4.41
CA GLN A 87 2.31 -7.79 5.07
C GLN A 87 2.96 -7.96 6.45
N ALA A 88 4.23 -7.63 6.58
CA ALA A 88 5.01 -7.73 7.82
C ALA A 88 4.78 -6.57 8.80
N PHE A 89 3.75 -5.74 8.58
CA PHE A 89 3.38 -4.53 9.33
C PHE A 89 4.47 -3.44 9.38
N ASN A 90 5.74 -3.80 9.43
CA ASN A 90 6.92 -2.91 9.52
C ASN A 90 6.78 -1.83 10.61
N LEU A 91 6.18 -2.19 11.75
CA LEU A 91 6.06 -1.32 12.91
C LEU A 91 7.37 -1.30 13.71
N ILE A 92 7.63 -0.16 14.34
CA ILE A 92 8.77 0.00 15.25
C ILE A 92 8.43 -0.72 16.56
N LYS A 93 9.04 -1.88 16.77
CA LYS A 93 8.63 -2.88 17.78
C LYS A 93 8.67 -2.38 19.22
N TYR A 94 9.59 -1.47 19.56
CA TYR A 94 9.77 -0.91 20.89
C TYR A 94 8.99 0.39 21.12
N MET A 95 8.14 0.78 20.18
CA MET A 95 7.21 1.90 20.28
C MET A 95 5.78 1.41 20.52
N THR A 96 4.98 2.26 21.14
CA THR A 96 3.53 2.08 21.25
C THR A 96 2.86 2.23 19.88
N ALA A 97 1.59 1.83 19.78
CA ALA A 97 0.81 2.06 18.56
C ALA A 97 0.73 3.55 18.23
N ARG A 98 0.49 4.39 19.23
CA ARG A 98 0.44 5.85 19.11
C ARG A 98 1.76 6.41 18.56
N GLU A 99 2.89 6.04 19.18
CA GLU A 99 4.21 6.53 18.76
C GLU A 99 4.57 6.12 17.33
N ASN A 100 4.17 4.92 16.89
CA ASN A 100 4.33 4.51 15.50
C ASN A 100 3.60 5.41 14.50
N VAL A 101 2.44 5.94 14.87
CA VAL A 101 1.67 6.87 14.05
C VAL A 101 2.20 8.30 14.17
N GLU A 102 2.59 8.73 15.39
CA GLU A 102 3.20 10.05 15.64
C GLU A 102 4.45 10.27 14.79
N VAL A 103 5.35 9.29 14.72
CA VAL A 103 6.56 9.39 13.88
C VAL A 103 6.20 9.68 12.42
N ALA A 104 5.18 9.03 11.89
CA ALA A 104 4.75 9.28 10.52
C ALA A 104 4.14 10.67 10.32
N LEU A 105 3.37 11.16 11.31
CA LEU A 105 2.81 12.51 11.32
C LEU A 105 3.89 13.58 11.39
N ASP A 106 4.92 13.36 12.18
CA ASP A 106 6.05 14.29 12.33
C ASP A 106 6.86 14.38 11.03
N PHE A 107 7.09 13.25 10.35
CA PHE A 107 7.72 13.24 9.02
C PHE A 107 6.87 13.96 7.95
N ALA A 108 5.55 13.84 8.03
CA ALA A 108 4.62 14.53 7.14
C ALA A 108 4.45 16.02 7.47
N LYS A 109 5.13 16.54 8.50
CA LYS A 109 5.09 17.93 8.95
C LYS A 109 3.68 18.42 9.37
N HIS A 110 2.85 17.54 9.91
CA HIS A 110 1.50 17.88 10.37
C HIS A 110 1.46 18.72 11.69
N GLY A 111 2.60 19.25 12.14
CA GLY A 111 2.66 20.32 13.12
C GLY A 111 2.48 19.91 14.58
N LYS A 112 2.14 20.90 15.42
CA LYS A 112 2.18 20.82 16.89
C LYS A 112 1.20 19.85 17.58
N ASN A 113 0.42 19.04 16.82
CA ASN A 113 -0.67 18.21 17.36
C ASN A 113 -0.58 16.72 16.97
N SER A 114 0.63 16.21 16.62
CA SER A 114 0.83 14.82 16.17
C SER A 114 0.23 13.80 17.15
N ARG A 115 0.34 14.02 18.45
CA ARG A 115 -0.21 13.12 19.47
C ARG A 115 -1.74 13.01 19.43
N ALA A 116 -2.45 14.13 19.38
CA ALA A 116 -3.90 14.12 19.30
C ALA A 116 -4.38 13.47 17.99
N ARG A 117 -3.73 13.83 16.87
CA ARG A 117 -4.04 13.27 15.56
C ARG A 117 -3.74 11.77 15.47
N ALA A 118 -2.68 11.29 16.15
CA ALA A 118 -2.39 9.85 16.22
C ALA A 118 -3.50 9.06 16.90
N TYR A 119 -4.06 9.58 18.00
CA TYR A 119 -5.21 8.96 18.65
C TYR A 119 -6.44 8.93 17.73
N GLU A 120 -6.75 10.02 17.03
CA GLU A 120 -7.87 10.08 16.08
C GLU A 120 -7.74 9.03 14.98
N LEU A 121 -6.55 8.91 14.38
CA LEU A 121 -6.29 7.93 13.33
C LEU A 121 -6.38 6.48 13.84
N LEU A 122 -5.89 6.22 15.06
CA LEU A 122 -5.99 4.90 15.69
C LEU A 122 -7.44 4.54 16.03
N GLU A 123 -8.20 5.49 16.57
CA GLU A 123 -9.62 5.29 16.85
C GLU A 123 -10.42 5.03 15.58
N HIS A 124 -10.12 5.76 14.49
CA HIS A 124 -10.72 5.54 13.19
C HIS A 124 -10.56 4.11 12.66
N VAL A 125 -9.40 3.48 12.91
CA VAL A 125 -9.16 2.07 12.54
C VAL A 125 -9.58 1.08 13.63
N GLY A 126 -10.27 1.54 14.68
CA GLY A 126 -10.80 0.69 15.75
C GLY A 126 -9.75 0.23 16.77
N ILE A 127 -8.71 1.03 17.01
CA ILE A 127 -7.75 0.86 18.12
C ILE A 127 -8.14 1.82 19.24
N SER A 128 -8.60 1.26 20.36
CA SER A 128 -8.99 2.04 21.54
C SER A 128 -7.81 2.75 22.18
N ARG A 129 -8.09 3.79 22.94
CA ARG A 129 -7.06 4.65 23.55
C ARG A 129 -6.11 3.89 24.49
N ASP A 130 -6.62 2.93 25.28
CA ASP A 130 -5.81 2.06 26.13
C ASP A 130 -4.86 1.16 25.32
N LYS A 131 -5.26 0.71 24.12
CA LYS A 131 -4.43 -0.06 23.19
C LYS A 131 -3.44 0.82 22.43
N ALA A 132 -3.80 2.06 22.16
CA ALA A 132 -2.91 3.03 21.50
C ALA A 132 -1.61 3.26 22.31
N ASP A 133 -1.68 3.22 23.63
CA ASP A 133 -0.53 3.40 24.51
C ASP A 133 0.20 2.09 24.87
N ARG A 134 -0.17 0.96 24.27
CA ARG A 134 0.56 -0.31 24.40
C ARG A 134 1.65 -0.44 23.34
N LEU A 135 2.75 -1.11 23.71
CA LEU A 135 3.77 -1.53 22.75
C LEU A 135 3.12 -2.37 21.66
N VAL A 136 3.47 -2.12 20.40
CA VAL A 136 2.86 -2.84 19.26
C VAL A 136 3.07 -4.35 19.33
N GLN A 137 4.15 -4.84 19.94
CA GLN A 137 4.40 -6.27 20.18
C GLN A 137 3.34 -6.93 21.08
N LYS A 138 2.61 -6.16 21.89
CA LYS A 138 1.55 -6.68 22.78
C LYS A 138 0.15 -6.63 22.15
N LEU A 139 0.08 -6.21 20.90
CA LEU A 139 -1.16 -6.19 20.11
C LEU A 139 -1.28 -7.48 19.28
N SER A 140 -2.51 -7.90 19.00
CA SER A 140 -2.76 -9.00 18.06
C SER A 140 -2.33 -8.63 16.64
N GLY A 141 -2.12 -9.62 15.77
CA GLY A 141 -1.73 -9.39 14.38
C GLY A 141 -2.70 -8.44 13.64
N GLY A 142 -4.00 -8.64 13.81
CA GLY A 142 -5.01 -7.74 13.24
C GLY A 142 -4.99 -6.33 13.82
N GLU A 143 -4.65 -6.16 15.10
CA GLU A 143 -4.44 -4.84 15.70
C GLU A 143 -3.19 -4.17 15.15
N GLN A 144 -2.08 -4.91 15.02
CA GLN A 144 -0.85 -4.41 14.42
C GLN A 144 -1.08 -3.95 12.97
N GLN A 145 -1.85 -4.73 12.20
CA GLN A 145 -2.22 -4.35 10.83
C GLN A 145 -3.03 -3.05 10.80
N ARG A 146 -4.01 -2.88 11.70
CA ARG A 146 -4.76 -1.62 11.80
C ARG A 146 -3.87 -0.44 12.19
N VAL A 147 -2.89 -0.65 13.07
CA VAL A 147 -1.88 0.39 13.38
C VAL A 147 -1.05 0.75 12.14
N ALA A 148 -0.64 -0.24 11.33
CA ALA A 148 0.09 0.02 10.08
C ALA A 148 -0.77 0.81 9.07
N ILE A 149 -2.08 0.53 8.99
CA ILE A 149 -3.01 1.31 8.16
C ILE A 149 -3.16 2.73 8.72
N ALA A 150 -3.37 2.92 10.02
CA ALA A 150 -3.43 4.25 10.64
C ALA A 150 -2.16 5.06 10.36
N ARG A 151 -0.99 4.43 10.45
CA ARG A 151 0.29 5.05 10.09
C ARG A 151 0.33 5.48 8.62
N SER A 152 -0.21 4.67 7.71
CA SER A 152 -0.27 5.02 6.29
C SER A 152 -1.20 6.20 5.99
N MET A 153 -2.16 6.48 6.87
CA MET A 153 -3.06 7.63 6.75
C MET A 153 -2.41 8.95 7.26
N ALA A 154 -1.33 8.85 8.04
CA ALA A 154 -0.70 10.00 8.68
C ALA A 154 -0.18 11.05 7.67
N GLY A 155 0.26 10.63 6.49
CA GLY A 155 0.77 11.53 5.44
C GLY A 155 -0.31 12.21 4.61
N ASP A 156 -1.57 11.84 4.78
CA ASP A 156 -2.70 12.28 3.91
C ASP A 156 -2.40 12.18 2.40
N VAL A 157 -1.65 11.16 2.01
CA VAL A 157 -1.25 10.93 0.63
C VAL A 157 -2.42 10.42 -0.23
N PRO A 158 -2.44 10.74 -1.54
CA PRO A 158 -3.53 10.32 -2.43
C PRO A 158 -3.50 8.85 -2.84
N ILE A 159 -2.39 8.15 -2.66
CA ILE A 159 -2.21 6.75 -3.09
C ILE A 159 -1.84 5.87 -1.90
N ILE A 160 -2.59 4.80 -1.70
CA ILE A 160 -2.28 3.74 -0.72
C ILE A 160 -2.06 2.45 -1.49
N VAL A 161 -0.91 1.84 -1.28
CA VAL A 161 -0.56 0.54 -1.84
C VAL A 161 -0.41 -0.46 -0.70
N ALA A 162 -1.00 -1.64 -0.82
CA ALA A 162 -0.94 -2.67 0.20
C ALA A 162 -0.45 -4.00 -0.37
N ASP A 163 0.59 -4.58 0.24
CA ASP A 163 1.14 -5.87 -0.13
C ASP A 163 0.65 -6.94 0.84
N GLU A 164 -0.20 -7.85 0.36
CA GLU A 164 -0.80 -8.96 1.11
C GLU A 164 -1.35 -8.54 2.50
N PRO A 165 -2.16 -7.45 2.59
CA PRO A 165 -2.48 -6.84 3.88
C PRO A 165 -3.33 -7.72 4.81
N THR A 166 -3.85 -8.84 4.33
CA THR A 166 -4.72 -9.75 5.07
C THR A 166 -4.19 -11.18 5.16
N GLY A 167 -3.04 -11.47 4.56
CA GLY A 167 -2.53 -12.84 4.37
C GLY A 167 -2.34 -13.67 5.64
N ASN A 168 -2.20 -13.04 6.82
CA ASN A 168 -1.97 -13.70 8.10
C ASN A 168 -3.12 -13.48 9.10
N LEU A 169 -4.31 -13.09 8.63
CA LEU A 169 -5.45 -12.72 9.48
C LEU A 169 -6.60 -13.74 9.35
N ASP A 170 -7.38 -13.87 10.41
CA ASP A 170 -8.64 -14.60 10.36
C ASP A 170 -9.66 -13.86 9.48
N GLU A 171 -10.65 -14.59 8.96
CA GLU A 171 -11.65 -14.09 8.01
C GLU A 171 -12.41 -12.84 8.51
N LYS A 172 -12.79 -12.82 9.79
CA LYS A 172 -13.50 -11.70 10.40
C LYS A 172 -12.64 -10.44 10.50
N THR A 173 -11.34 -10.61 10.74
CA THR A 173 -10.37 -9.51 10.78
C THR A 173 -10.04 -9.03 9.36
N GLU A 174 -9.92 -9.96 8.38
CA GLU A 174 -9.76 -9.65 6.96
C GLU A 174 -10.88 -8.73 6.46
N GLU A 175 -12.15 -9.05 6.73
CA GLU A 175 -13.30 -8.23 6.35
C GLU A 175 -13.20 -6.79 6.88
N LYS A 176 -12.81 -6.63 8.15
CA LYS A 176 -12.63 -5.31 8.76
C LYS A 176 -11.52 -4.50 8.09
N ILE A 177 -10.41 -5.16 7.75
CA ILE A 177 -9.28 -4.52 7.07
C ILE A 177 -9.68 -4.09 5.65
N LEU A 178 -10.39 -4.96 4.91
CA LEU A 178 -10.88 -4.61 3.58
C LEU A 178 -11.90 -3.47 3.60
N ALA A 179 -12.76 -3.42 4.61
CA ALA A 179 -13.69 -2.30 4.81
C ALA A 179 -12.94 -0.97 5.04
N LEU A 180 -11.83 -0.98 5.78
CA LEU A 180 -10.98 0.22 5.96
C LEU A 180 -10.36 0.67 4.63
N PHE A 181 -9.82 -0.24 3.82
CA PHE A 181 -9.30 0.12 2.51
C PHE A 181 -10.39 0.65 1.57
N LYS A 182 -11.58 0.05 1.62
CA LYS A 182 -12.73 0.55 0.86
C LYS A 182 -13.11 1.97 1.28
N GLN A 183 -13.13 2.25 2.58
CA GLN A 183 -13.41 3.58 3.10
C GLN A 183 -12.36 4.60 2.61
N LEU A 184 -11.06 4.25 2.64
CA LEU A 184 -10.00 5.11 2.11
C LEU A 184 -10.21 5.42 0.60
N ALA A 185 -10.70 4.45 -0.17
CA ALA A 185 -11.05 4.69 -1.57
C ALA A 185 -12.26 5.62 -1.67
N ASP A 186 -13.33 5.40 -0.88
CA ASP A 186 -14.52 6.26 -0.88
C ASP A 186 -14.19 7.70 -0.46
N ASP A 187 -13.16 7.89 0.38
CA ASP A 187 -12.60 9.19 0.76
C ASP A 187 -11.73 9.84 -0.37
N GLY A 188 -11.74 9.26 -1.57
CA GLY A 188 -11.10 9.81 -2.77
C GLY A 188 -9.68 9.35 -3.03
N LYS A 189 -9.13 8.43 -2.24
CA LYS A 189 -7.77 7.90 -2.47
C LYS A 189 -7.76 6.83 -3.58
N VAL A 190 -6.61 6.67 -4.22
CA VAL A 190 -6.31 5.48 -5.04
C VAL A 190 -5.86 4.39 -4.08
N VAL A 191 -6.57 3.26 -4.04
CA VAL A 191 -6.18 2.12 -3.21
C VAL A 191 -5.83 0.93 -4.10
N ILE A 192 -4.62 0.40 -3.97
CA ILE A 192 -4.12 -0.74 -4.75
C ILE A 192 -3.70 -1.83 -3.78
N ILE A 193 -4.40 -2.97 -3.82
CA ILE A 193 -4.07 -4.15 -3.01
C ILE A 193 -3.46 -5.22 -3.91
N VAL A 194 -2.27 -5.67 -3.56
CA VAL A 194 -1.61 -6.82 -4.17
C VAL A 194 -1.88 -8.04 -3.30
N THR A 195 -2.37 -9.14 -3.88
CA THR A 195 -2.69 -10.34 -3.12
C THR A 195 -2.73 -11.58 -4.01
N HIS A 196 -2.56 -12.77 -3.40
CA HIS A 196 -2.85 -14.05 -4.02
C HIS A 196 -4.29 -14.53 -3.73
N SER A 197 -5.00 -13.86 -2.79
CA SER A 197 -6.36 -14.22 -2.38
C SER A 197 -7.41 -13.68 -3.36
N GLN A 198 -8.11 -14.57 -4.05
CA GLN A 198 -9.26 -14.19 -4.86
C GLN A 198 -10.47 -13.73 -4.04
N LYS A 199 -10.52 -14.06 -2.75
CA LYS A 199 -11.57 -13.57 -1.84
C LYS A 199 -11.50 -12.05 -1.71
N VAL A 200 -10.30 -11.48 -1.57
CA VAL A 200 -10.08 -10.02 -1.50
C VAL A 200 -10.69 -9.32 -2.71
N ALA A 201 -10.45 -9.85 -3.91
CA ALA A 201 -10.99 -9.30 -5.15
C ALA A 201 -12.52 -9.30 -5.20
N LYS A 202 -13.18 -10.34 -4.66
CA LYS A 202 -14.64 -10.45 -4.65
C LYS A 202 -15.31 -9.62 -3.56
N HIS A 203 -14.67 -9.54 -2.38
CA HIS A 203 -15.29 -8.94 -1.19
C HIS A 203 -15.31 -7.41 -1.24
N ALA A 204 -14.34 -6.80 -1.85
CA ALA A 204 -14.13 -5.36 -1.79
C ALA A 204 -14.79 -4.55 -2.91
N LYS A 205 -15.62 -5.16 -3.78
CA LYS A 205 -16.13 -4.50 -5.01
C LYS A 205 -15.01 -3.77 -5.77
N SER A 206 -13.80 -4.34 -5.74
CA SER A 206 -12.62 -3.78 -6.36
C SER A 206 -12.60 -4.04 -7.86
N ILE A 207 -11.91 -3.18 -8.59
CA ILE A 207 -11.54 -3.43 -9.97
C ILE A 207 -10.39 -4.44 -9.95
N VAL A 208 -10.57 -5.58 -10.59
CA VAL A 208 -9.60 -6.69 -10.52
C VAL A 208 -8.68 -6.68 -11.74
N TYR A 209 -7.39 -6.67 -11.46
CA TYR A 209 -6.33 -6.98 -12.40
C TYR A 209 -5.74 -8.36 -12.10
N HIS A 210 -5.50 -9.14 -13.14
CA HIS A 210 -4.80 -10.43 -13.05
C HIS A 210 -3.37 -10.30 -13.54
N MET A 211 -2.43 -10.67 -12.67
CA MET A 211 -1.01 -10.72 -13.00
C MET A 211 -0.60 -12.15 -13.26
N LYS A 212 -0.11 -12.43 -14.46
CA LYS A 212 0.41 -13.73 -14.85
C LYS A 212 1.64 -13.56 -15.73
N ASP A 213 2.72 -14.24 -15.39
CA ASP A 213 3.98 -14.27 -16.16
C ASP A 213 4.50 -12.88 -16.57
N GLY A 214 4.38 -11.90 -15.68
CA GLY A 214 4.82 -10.52 -15.90
C GLY A 214 3.87 -9.67 -16.76
N VAL A 215 2.69 -10.18 -17.09
CA VAL A 215 1.65 -9.48 -17.86
C VAL A 215 0.45 -9.19 -16.97
N LEU A 216 -0.08 -7.98 -17.06
CA LEU A 216 -1.26 -7.55 -16.33
C LEU A 216 -2.47 -7.46 -17.27
N SER A 217 -3.59 -8.06 -16.89
CA SER A 217 -4.85 -8.00 -17.63
C SER A 217 -6.00 -7.55 -16.72
N LYS A 218 -6.86 -6.66 -17.22
CA LYS A 218 -8.10 -6.26 -16.53
C LYS A 218 -9.21 -7.24 -16.88
N ARG A 219 -9.94 -7.69 -15.88
CA ARG A 219 -11.16 -8.49 -16.07
C ARG A 219 -12.40 -7.61 -16.02
#